data_bfb2fbe33b08e87b0d6f5042df56c0d4
#
_entry.id   bfb2fbe33b08e87b0d6f5042df56c0d4
#
_cell.length_a   1.000
_cell.length_b   1.000
_cell.length_c   1.000
_cell.angle_alpha   90.00
_cell.angle_beta   90.00
_cell.angle_gamma   90.00
#
_symmetry.space_group_name_H-M   'P 1'
#
loop_
_entity.id
_entity.type
_entity.pdbx_description
1 polymer ?
#
loop_
_entity_poly.entity_id
_entity_poly.type
_entity_poly.pdbx_seq_one_letter_code
_entity_poly.pdbx_strand_id
1 'polypeptide(L)'
;MGYTNMQLLNQKLIKEYLTNNHTIDEETGEIKLEPVAYRWSHGATDLHLGDGLMIYSLIMFNRAKVCVCIGSGGGFIPRLMTQARKDLWEQRIFEGNNIVEWGDIGTTIIVDAVNGIGGNTDWLDEDSFLRKNFHPQIILETSERAYYDYFVRQDIKIDYLHIDGDHSYEGVKKDFELYSTIMSENGIITIHDTDKRYSDSFLVTEDGKKDFQPFDGPAKFIKELENNPYWNLVNLKNFRMFDKKVTSTGLALLSLK
;
A
#
# COMPACT_ATOMS: atom_id res chain seq x y z
N MET A 1 40.17 -9.26 -2.69
CA MET A 1 39.24 -8.24 -2.20
C MET A 1 37.84 -8.82 -2.36
N GLY A 2 37.26 -9.27 -1.22
CA GLY A 2 35.90 -9.82 -1.27
C GLY A 2 34.91 -8.69 -1.47
N TYR A 3 34.14 -8.75 -2.53
CA TYR A 3 32.92 -7.97 -2.61
C TYR A 3 32.00 -8.47 -1.51
N THR A 4 31.88 -7.74 -0.44
CA THR A 4 30.76 -7.91 0.50
C THR A 4 29.50 -7.79 -0.32
N ASN A 5 28.69 -8.83 -0.32
CA ASN A 5 27.36 -8.84 -0.97
C ASN A 5 26.53 -7.68 -0.42
N MET A 6 26.62 -6.54 -1.07
CA MET A 6 25.71 -5.44 -0.81
C MET A 6 24.36 -5.86 -1.37
N GLN A 7 23.56 -6.42 -0.51
CA GLN A 7 22.18 -6.80 -0.86
C GLN A 7 21.44 -5.51 -1.23
N LEU A 8 20.90 -5.45 -2.44
CA LEU A 8 20.11 -4.30 -2.83
C LEU A 8 18.95 -4.13 -1.85
N LEU A 9 18.61 -2.88 -1.53
CA LEU A 9 17.57 -2.56 -0.54
C LEU A 9 16.26 -3.32 -0.80
N ASN A 10 15.79 -3.34 -2.05
CA ASN A 10 14.60 -4.07 -2.42
C ASN A 10 14.74 -5.60 -2.23
N GLN A 11 15.92 -6.19 -2.45
CA GLN A 11 16.14 -7.61 -2.21
C GLN A 11 16.12 -7.95 -0.72
N LYS A 12 16.65 -7.08 0.11
CA LYS A 12 16.55 -7.23 1.57
C LYS A 12 15.08 -7.21 2.00
N LEU A 13 14.33 -6.22 1.57
CA LEU A 13 12.91 -6.10 1.86
C LEU A 13 12.11 -7.29 1.32
N ILE A 14 12.37 -7.73 0.09
CA ILE A 14 11.74 -8.92 -0.49
C ILE A 14 12.03 -10.16 0.36
N LYS A 15 13.27 -10.37 0.77
CA LYS A 15 13.63 -11.51 1.60
C LYS A 15 12.92 -11.48 2.95
N GLU A 16 12.80 -10.33 3.58
CA GLU A 16 12.14 -10.16 4.87
C GLU A 16 10.61 -10.25 4.77
N TYR A 17 10.03 -9.86 3.65
CA TYR A 17 8.57 -9.77 3.47
C TYR A 17 7.96 -10.90 2.68
N LEU A 18 8.65 -11.39 1.65
CA LEU A 18 8.10 -12.38 0.73
C LEU A 18 8.46 -13.81 1.12
N THR A 19 9.56 -14.02 1.85
CA THR A 19 10.01 -15.37 2.23
C THR A 19 9.42 -15.88 3.53
N ASN A 20 8.75 -15.03 4.30
CA ASN A 20 8.21 -15.39 5.60
C ASN A 20 6.74 -15.87 5.57
N ASN A 21 6.11 -15.90 4.41
CA ASN A 21 4.84 -16.58 4.24
C ASN A 21 5.09 -18.03 3.82
N HIS A 22 5.52 -18.84 4.76
CA HIS A 22 5.60 -20.28 4.57
C HIS A 22 4.54 -20.95 5.45
N THR A 23 3.75 -21.81 4.86
CA THR A 23 2.99 -22.80 5.61
C THR A 23 3.84 -24.06 5.73
N ILE A 24 3.91 -24.59 6.90
CA ILE A 24 4.49 -25.91 7.13
C ILE A 24 3.35 -26.89 6.90
N ASP A 25 3.52 -27.76 5.91
CA ASP A 25 2.62 -28.90 5.74
C ASP A 25 2.75 -29.79 6.99
N GLU A 26 1.72 -29.85 7.79
CA GLU A 26 1.74 -30.58 9.07
C GLU A 26 1.95 -32.10 8.90
N GLU A 27 1.61 -32.66 7.73
CA GLU A 27 1.76 -34.11 7.46
C GLU A 27 3.17 -34.45 6.96
N THR A 28 3.78 -33.58 6.16
CA THR A 28 5.06 -33.85 5.51
C THR A 28 6.23 -33.10 6.12
N GLY A 29 5.96 -32.07 6.90
CA GLY A 29 6.99 -31.13 7.40
C GLY A 29 7.61 -30.27 6.31
N GLU A 30 7.12 -30.36 5.08
CA GLU A 30 7.59 -29.54 3.97
C GLU A 30 7.15 -28.10 4.14
N ILE A 31 8.11 -27.20 3.96
CA ILE A 31 7.84 -25.78 3.88
C ILE A 31 7.27 -25.51 2.49
N LYS A 32 5.95 -25.38 2.38
CA LYS A 32 5.32 -24.84 1.18
C LYS A 32 5.48 -23.34 1.21
N LEU A 33 6.33 -22.83 0.34
CA LEU A 33 6.29 -21.44 -0.06
C LEU A 33 4.96 -21.25 -0.80
N GLU A 34 3.93 -20.82 -0.11
CA GLU A 34 2.72 -20.41 -0.80
C GLU A 34 3.10 -19.37 -1.84
N PRO A 35 2.50 -19.43 -3.04
CA PRO A 35 2.69 -18.37 -4.01
C PRO A 35 2.23 -17.10 -3.32
N VAL A 36 3.20 -16.28 -2.97
CA VAL A 36 2.98 -15.11 -2.14
C VAL A 36 1.95 -14.27 -2.87
N ALA A 37 0.81 -14.05 -2.27
CA ALA A 37 -0.28 -13.24 -2.84
C ALA A 37 0.20 -11.82 -3.23
N TYR A 38 1.39 -11.45 -2.76
CA TYR A 38 2.07 -10.18 -3.04
C TYR A 38 2.89 -10.18 -4.33
N ARG A 39 3.20 -11.34 -4.90
CA ARG A 39 4.11 -11.49 -6.04
C ARG A 39 3.74 -10.60 -7.24
N TRP A 40 2.47 -10.27 -7.38
CA TRP A 40 1.94 -9.48 -8.47
C TRP A 40 1.25 -8.20 -8.01
N SER A 41 1.17 -7.98 -6.69
CA SER A 41 0.58 -6.77 -6.14
C SER A 41 1.48 -5.58 -6.44
N HIS A 42 0.91 -4.48 -6.93
CA HIS A 42 1.61 -3.23 -7.17
C HIS A 42 2.90 -3.37 -8.00
N GLY A 43 2.94 -4.32 -8.91
CA GLY A 43 4.14 -4.59 -9.72
C GLY A 43 5.26 -5.33 -9.01
N ALA A 44 5.05 -5.82 -7.82
CA ALA A 44 6.04 -6.63 -7.12
C ALA A 44 6.32 -7.95 -7.85
N THR A 45 7.56 -8.39 -7.80
CA THR A 45 8.04 -9.68 -8.31
C THR A 45 8.98 -10.29 -7.28
N ASP A 46 9.49 -11.49 -7.54
CA ASP A 46 10.50 -12.13 -6.67
C ASP A 46 11.79 -11.31 -6.50
N LEU A 47 12.02 -10.33 -7.37
CA LEU A 47 13.25 -9.52 -7.41
C LEU A 47 12.99 -8.02 -7.23
N HIS A 48 11.72 -7.61 -7.18
CA HIS A 48 11.36 -6.19 -7.22
C HIS A 48 10.08 -5.91 -6.46
N LEU A 49 10.06 -4.84 -5.66
CA LEU A 49 8.91 -4.44 -4.85
C LEU A 49 7.86 -3.61 -5.62
N GLY A 50 8.07 -3.35 -6.92
CA GLY A 50 7.14 -2.52 -7.67
C GLY A 50 6.94 -1.14 -7.05
N ASP A 51 5.69 -0.70 -7.00
CA ASP A 51 5.31 0.58 -6.39
C ASP A 51 5.54 0.60 -4.87
N GLY A 52 5.61 -0.57 -4.25
CA GLY A 52 5.90 -0.69 -2.83
C GLY A 52 7.24 -0.07 -2.44
N LEU A 53 8.26 -0.11 -3.31
CA LEU A 53 9.53 0.57 -3.06
C LEU A 53 9.36 2.09 -3.02
N MET A 54 8.55 2.64 -3.90
CA MET A 54 8.24 4.07 -3.91
C MET A 54 7.49 4.48 -2.65
N ILE A 55 6.46 3.72 -2.28
CA ILE A 55 5.65 3.97 -1.08
C ILE A 55 6.52 3.93 0.18
N TYR A 56 7.36 2.90 0.32
CA TYR A 56 8.32 2.80 1.42
C TYR A 56 9.25 4.04 1.47
N SER A 57 9.81 4.42 0.32
CA SER A 57 10.74 5.55 0.24
C SER A 57 10.07 6.88 0.55
N LEU A 58 8.82 7.09 0.13
CA LEU A 58 8.06 8.30 0.43
C LEU A 58 7.75 8.43 1.93
N ILE A 59 7.41 7.34 2.59
CA ILE A 59 7.17 7.32 4.03
C ILE A 59 8.46 7.64 4.79
N MET A 60 9.59 7.05 4.38
CA MET A 60 10.90 7.34 4.94
C MET A 60 11.28 8.81 4.75
N PHE A 61 11.12 9.33 3.54
CA PHE A 61 11.44 10.72 3.19
C PHE A 61 10.59 11.72 3.97
N ASN A 62 9.28 11.46 4.05
CA ASN A 62 8.34 12.33 4.75
C ASN A 62 8.35 12.14 6.28
N ARG A 63 9.04 11.11 6.77
CA ARG A 63 9.03 10.74 8.19
C ARG A 63 7.62 10.53 8.75
N ALA A 64 6.75 9.94 7.93
CA ALA A 64 5.34 9.77 8.24
C ALA A 64 5.14 8.89 9.48
N LYS A 65 4.31 9.35 10.42
CA LYS A 65 3.95 8.61 11.64
C LYS A 65 2.61 7.90 11.50
N VAL A 66 1.61 8.58 10.95
CA VAL A 66 0.28 8.03 10.73
C VAL A 66 0.13 7.71 9.24
N CYS A 67 0.15 6.41 8.93
CA CYS A 67 -0.01 5.92 7.57
C CYS A 67 -1.36 5.20 7.43
N VAL A 68 -2.14 5.56 6.42
CA VAL A 68 -3.46 4.97 6.16
C VAL A 68 -3.47 4.32 4.78
N CYS A 69 -3.99 3.09 4.71
CA CYS A 69 -4.24 2.36 3.49
C CYS A 69 -5.75 2.12 3.35
N ILE A 70 -6.36 2.70 2.33
CA ILE A 70 -7.75 2.43 1.95
C ILE A 70 -7.73 1.38 0.85
N GLY A 71 -8.33 0.22 1.12
CA GLY A 71 -8.21 -0.95 0.26
C GLY A 71 -6.84 -1.63 0.45
N SER A 72 -6.81 -2.70 1.22
CA SER A 72 -5.54 -3.35 1.58
C SER A 72 -5.14 -4.48 0.64
N GLY A 73 -6.07 -4.96 -0.18
CA GLY A 73 -5.86 -6.17 -0.97
C GLY A 73 -5.32 -7.30 -0.09
N GLY A 74 -4.19 -7.86 -0.46
CA GLY A 74 -3.49 -8.88 0.31
C GLY A 74 -2.62 -8.35 1.46
N GLY A 75 -2.66 -7.05 1.79
CA GLY A 75 -1.86 -6.49 2.89
C GLY A 75 -0.39 -6.16 2.54
N PHE A 76 -0.03 -6.15 1.26
CA PHE A 76 1.34 -5.84 0.82
C PHE A 76 1.74 -4.41 1.19
N ILE A 77 0.93 -3.43 0.83
CA ILE A 77 1.23 -2.02 1.11
C ILE A 77 1.24 -1.71 2.61
N PRO A 78 0.27 -2.14 3.43
CA PRO A 78 0.33 -1.96 4.88
C PRO A 78 1.59 -2.52 5.54
N ARG A 79 2.12 -3.65 5.05
CA ARG A 79 3.40 -4.18 5.55
C ARG A 79 4.56 -3.22 5.28
N LEU A 80 4.67 -2.73 4.05
CA LEU A 80 5.72 -1.79 3.68
C LEU A 80 5.61 -0.46 4.42
N MET A 81 4.39 0.05 4.62
CA MET A 81 4.14 1.22 5.46
C MET A 81 4.64 1.02 6.89
N THR A 82 4.31 -0.12 7.47
CA THR A 82 4.72 -0.44 8.84
C THR A 82 6.22 -0.59 8.94
N GLN A 83 6.85 -1.23 7.96
CA GLN A 83 8.31 -1.37 7.97
C GLN A 83 9.01 -0.02 7.85
N ALA A 84 8.58 0.81 6.93
CA ALA A 84 9.17 2.14 6.79
C ALA A 84 9.14 2.92 8.12
N ARG A 85 8.03 2.83 8.86
CA ARG A 85 7.92 3.45 10.19
C ARG A 85 8.83 2.81 11.23
N LYS A 86 8.98 1.48 11.22
CA LYS A 86 9.93 0.77 12.10
C LYS A 86 11.36 1.20 11.81
N ASP A 87 11.74 1.24 10.55
CA ASP A 87 13.08 1.63 10.13
C ASP A 87 13.37 3.11 10.49
N LEU A 88 12.38 3.98 10.38
CA LEU A 88 12.49 5.37 10.87
C LEU A 88 12.70 5.44 12.38
N TRP A 89 12.01 4.60 13.13
CA TRP A 89 12.16 4.54 14.57
C TRP A 89 13.56 4.03 14.97
N GLU A 90 14.04 2.97 14.32
CA GLU A 90 15.39 2.46 14.55
C GLU A 90 16.45 3.51 14.19
N GLN A 91 16.28 4.23 13.10
CA GLN A 91 17.19 5.32 12.71
C GLN A 91 17.25 6.40 13.78
N ARG A 92 16.13 6.80 14.38
CA ARG A 92 16.10 7.79 15.47
C ARG A 92 16.89 7.36 16.70
N ILE A 93 16.88 6.06 17.03
CA ILE A 93 17.68 5.52 18.11
C ILE A 93 19.17 5.70 17.80
N PHE A 94 19.60 5.44 16.56
CA PHE A 94 20.98 5.64 16.14
C PHE A 94 21.40 7.12 16.16
N GLU A 95 20.50 8.04 15.86
CA GLU A 95 20.76 9.48 15.91
C GLU A 95 20.87 10.05 17.33
N GLY A 96 20.77 9.20 18.35
CA GLY A 96 20.95 9.59 19.76
C GLY A 96 19.77 10.33 20.38
N ASN A 97 18.62 10.31 19.75
CA ASN A 97 17.38 10.81 20.31
C ASN A 97 16.83 9.83 21.34
N ASN A 98 17.28 9.98 22.57
CA ASN A 98 17.18 9.02 23.67
C ASN A 98 15.79 8.79 24.25
N ILE A 99 14.74 9.30 23.66
CA ILE A 99 13.38 9.14 24.22
C ILE A 99 12.41 8.88 23.10
N VAL A 100 12.25 7.62 22.77
CA VAL A 100 11.09 7.21 21.97
C VAL A 100 10.25 6.32 22.84
N GLU A 101 9.18 6.85 23.38
CA GLU A 101 8.12 6.03 23.92
C GLU A 101 7.50 5.22 22.77
N TRP A 102 7.03 4.02 23.06
CA TRP A 102 6.41 3.15 22.05
C TRP A 102 5.32 3.86 21.23
N GLY A 103 4.65 4.88 21.79
CA GLY A 103 3.69 5.72 21.11
C GLY A 103 4.24 6.56 19.96
N ASP A 104 5.56 6.76 19.89
CA ASP A 104 6.21 7.58 18.84
C ASP A 104 6.50 6.85 17.51
N ILE A 105 6.38 5.53 17.47
CA ILE A 105 6.53 4.75 16.23
C ILE A 105 5.44 5.12 15.23
N GLY A 106 4.34 5.68 15.72
CA GLY A 106 3.16 5.97 14.92
C GLY A 106 2.33 4.70 14.64
N THR A 107 1.42 4.78 13.68
CA THR A 107 0.51 3.68 13.37
C THR A 107 0.33 3.48 11.87
N THR A 108 0.10 2.25 11.45
CA THR A 108 -0.46 1.92 10.15
C THR A 108 -1.91 1.50 10.35
N ILE A 109 -2.81 2.15 9.65
CA ILE A 109 -4.25 1.89 9.71
C ILE A 109 -4.70 1.33 8.37
N ILE A 110 -5.34 0.18 8.40
CA ILE A 110 -6.00 -0.43 7.25
C ILE A 110 -7.49 -0.11 7.33
N VAL A 111 -8.04 0.44 6.26
CA VAL A 111 -9.48 0.64 6.08
C VAL A 111 -9.92 -0.24 4.92
N ASP A 112 -10.73 -1.27 5.19
CA ASP A 112 -11.17 -2.22 4.17
C ASP A 112 -12.56 -2.76 4.49
N ALA A 113 -13.49 -2.62 3.55
CA ALA A 113 -14.89 -3.06 3.72
C ALA A 113 -15.13 -4.52 3.31
N VAL A 114 -14.21 -5.12 2.57
CA VAL A 114 -14.44 -6.39 1.83
C VAL A 114 -13.53 -7.52 2.31
N ASN A 115 -12.83 -7.34 3.41
CA ASN A 115 -11.96 -8.36 4.00
C ASN A 115 -10.82 -8.85 3.07
N GLY A 116 -10.28 -7.96 2.25
CA GLY A 116 -9.20 -8.26 1.32
C GLY A 116 -9.70 -8.89 -0.01
N ILE A 117 -9.45 -8.20 -1.10
CA ILE A 117 -9.65 -8.74 -2.46
C ILE A 117 -8.38 -9.52 -2.84
N GLY A 118 -8.55 -10.63 -3.55
CA GLY A 118 -7.43 -11.44 -4.03
C GLY A 118 -7.05 -12.61 -3.14
N GLY A 119 -7.92 -12.98 -2.19
CA GLY A 119 -7.83 -14.27 -1.48
C GLY A 119 -6.84 -14.33 -0.33
N ASN A 120 -6.11 -13.26 -0.04
CA ASN A 120 -5.23 -13.22 1.12
C ASN A 120 -5.85 -12.36 2.22
N THR A 121 -6.39 -13.02 3.22
CA THR A 121 -7.01 -12.41 4.40
C THR A 121 -6.15 -12.59 5.65
N ASP A 122 -4.86 -12.89 5.51
CA ASP A 122 -3.98 -13.17 6.64
C ASP A 122 -3.90 -12.00 7.63
N TRP A 123 -4.13 -10.77 7.18
CA TRP A 123 -4.19 -9.60 8.04
C TRP A 123 -5.43 -9.57 8.96
N LEU A 124 -6.46 -10.40 8.72
CA LEU A 124 -7.59 -10.62 9.63
C LEU A 124 -7.25 -11.57 10.77
N ASP A 125 -6.38 -12.54 10.51
CA ASP A 125 -5.97 -13.52 11.51
C ASP A 125 -4.98 -12.90 12.50
N GLU A 126 -5.34 -12.89 13.78
CA GLU A 126 -4.49 -12.35 14.85
C GLU A 126 -3.16 -13.12 14.99
N ASP A 127 -3.15 -14.39 14.58
CA ASP A 127 -1.99 -15.24 14.61
C ASP A 127 -1.11 -15.11 13.36
N SER A 128 -1.57 -14.38 12.35
CA SER A 128 -0.84 -14.17 11.10
C SER A 128 0.51 -13.48 11.31
N PHE A 129 1.41 -13.72 10.37
CA PHE A 129 2.72 -13.07 10.36
C PHE A 129 2.58 -11.54 10.33
N LEU A 130 1.63 -11.00 9.54
CA LEU A 130 1.38 -9.57 9.46
C LEU A 130 0.97 -8.99 10.82
N ARG A 131 0.00 -9.61 11.47
CA ARG A 131 -0.50 -9.12 12.77
C ARG A 131 0.58 -9.18 13.84
N LYS A 132 1.27 -10.32 13.96
CA LYS A 132 2.32 -10.52 14.97
C LYS A 132 3.54 -9.63 14.80
N ASN A 133 3.91 -9.32 13.56
CA ASN A 133 5.16 -8.60 13.30
C ASN A 133 4.94 -7.12 12.97
N PHE A 134 3.78 -6.74 12.46
CA PHE A 134 3.53 -5.38 12.00
C PHE A 134 2.48 -4.63 12.81
N HIS A 135 1.58 -5.33 13.50
CA HIS A 135 0.55 -4.75 14.38
C HIS A 135 -0.21 -3.58 13.74
N PRO A 136 -0.73 -3.73 12.51
CA PRO A 136 -1.54 -2.68 11.92
C PRO A 136 -2.86 -2.56 12.68
N GLN A 137 -3.40 -1.35 12.75
CA GLN A 137 -4.77 -1.15 13.17
C GLN A 137 -5.69 -1.44 12.00
N ILE A 138 -6.78 -2.17 12.23
CA ILE A 138 -7.69 -2.61 11.18
C ILE A 138 -9.08 -2.06 11.47
N ILE A 139 -9.66 -1.40 10.46
CA ILE A 139 -11.02 -0.87 10.47
C ILE A 139 -11.78 -1.56 9.34
N LEU A 140 -12.66 -2.50 9.71
CA LEU A 140 -13.50 -3.26 8.77
C LEU A 140 -14.78 -2.49 8.48
N GLU A 141 -14.65 -1.40 7.75
CA GLU A 141 -15.75 -0.52 7.39
C GLU A 141 -15.49 0.11 6.02
N THR A 142 -16.53 0.70 5.43
CA THR A 142 -16.34 1.57 4.25
C THR A 142 -15.47 2.76 4.63
N SER A 143 -14.73 3.28 3.66
CA SER A 143 -13.88 4.45 3.86
C SER A 143 -14.65 5.65 4.43
N GLU A 144 -15.89 5.87 3.97
CA GLU A 144 -16.75 6.94 4.47
C GLU A 144 -17.10 6.78 5.95
N ARG A 145 -17.52 5.58 6.37
CA ARG A 145 -17.83 5.34 7.79
C ARG A 145 -16.57 5.44 8.66
N ALA A 146 -15.46 4.85 8.21
CA ALA A 146 -14.20 4.97 8.91
C ALA A 146 -13.76 6.43 9.07
N TYR A 147 -13.95 7.26 8.03
CA TYR A 147 -13.64 8.69 8.10
C TYR A 147 -14.41 9.38 9.22
N TYR A 148 -15.75 9.26 9.27
CA TYR A 148 -16.57 9.96 10.27
C TYR A 148 -16.46 9.35 11.66
N ASP A 149 -16.57 8.02 11.76
CA ASP A 149 -16.72 7.34 13.03
C ASP A 149 -15.38 7.14 13.77
N TYR A 150 -14.28 7.17 13.03
CA TYR A 150 -12.97 6.95 13.59
C TYR A 150 -12.05 8.17 13.46
N PHE A 151 -11.70 8.59 12.23
CA PHE A 151 -10.68 9.62 12.02
C PHE A 151 -11.13 10.99 12.53
N VAL A 152 -12.30 11.47 12.12
CA VAL A 152 -12.83 12.78 12.53
C VAL A 152 -13.13 12.79 14.02
N ARG A 153 -13.76 11.74 14.52
CA ARG A 153 -14.13 11.64 15.94
C ARG A 153 -12.93 11.66 16.89
N GLN A 154 -11.78 11.15 16.45
CA GLN A 154 -10.55 11.10 17.24
C GLN A 154 -9.54 12.20 16.87
N ASP A 155 -9.92 13.13 15.98
CA ASP A 155 -9.07 14.20 15.46
C ASP A 155 -7.71 13.70 14.93
N ILE A 156 -7.72 12.57 14.21
CA ILE A 156 -6.52 11.96 13.67
C ILE A 156 -6.09 12.71 12.41
N LYS A 157 -4.82 13.15 12.37
CA LYS A 157 -4.17 13.68 11.17
C LYS A 157 -3.33 12.61 10.51
N ILE A 158 -3.37 12.56 9.18
CA ILE A 158 -2.70 11.54 8.36
C ILE A 158 -1.46 12.13 7.70
N ASP A 159 -0.32 11.47 7.87
CA ASP A 159 0.94 11.89 7.24
C ASP A 159 1.13 11.22 5.88
N TYR A 160 0.63 10.00 5.71
CA TYR A 160 0.70 9.27 4.46
C TYR A 160 -0.60 8.51 4.20
N LEU A 161 -1.23 8.78 3.07
CA LEU A 161 -2.46 8.12 2.63
C LEU A 161 -2.22 7.37 1.33
N HIS A 162 -2.62 6.10 1.28
CA HIS A 162 -2.69 5.32 0.05
C HIS A 162 -4.15 4.97 -0.26
N ILE A 163 -4.61 5.34 -1.43
CA ILE A 163 -5.97 5.07 -1.92
C ILE A 163 -5.89 4.00 -3.01
N ASP A 164 -6.45 2.83 -2.73
CA ASP A 164 -6.50 1.67 -3.61
C ASP A 164 -7.75 0.81 -3.31
N GLY A 165 -8.87 1.48 -2.99
CA GLY A 165 -10.13 0.85 -2.58
C GLY A 165 -11.09 0.65 -3.76
N ASP A 166 -12.14 1.46 -3.82
CA ASP A 166 -13.11 1.43 -4.91
C ASP A 166 -12.55 2.10 -6.16
N HIS A 167 -12.36 1.33 -7.23
CA HIS A 167 -11.81 1.81 -8.51
C HIS A 167 -12.84 2.54 -9.39
N SER A 168 -14.06 2.76 -8.91
CA SER A 168 -14.98 3.68 -9.60
C SER A 168 -14.49 5.13 -9.50
N TYR A 169 -14.87 5.96 -10.46
CA TYR A 169 -14.54 7.39 -10.41
C TYR A 169 -15.11 8.06 -9.13
N GLU A 170 -16.34 7.73 -8.79
CA GLU A 170 -17.03 8.24 -7.62
C GLU A 170 -16.37 7.76 -6.31
N GLY A 171 -15.94 6.51 -6.26
CA GLY A 171 -15.28 5.92 -5.10
C GLY A 171 -13.95 6.59 -4.80
N VAL A 172 -13.03 6.62 -5.77
CA VAL A 172 -11.72 7.25 -5.58
C VAL A 172 -11.82 8.74 -5.29
N LYS A 173 -12.75 9.44 -5.97
CA LYS A 173 -12.98 10.87 -5.73
C LYS A 173 -13.48 11.11 -4.30
N LYS A 174 -14.43 10.33 -3.84
CA LYS A 174 -14.97 10.41 -2.48
C LYS A 174 -13.90 10.16 -1.42
N ASP A 175 -13.10 9.11 -1.59
CA ASP A 175 -12.00 8.81 -0.68
C ASP A 175 -11.01 9.97 -0.61
N PHE A 176 -10.63 10.51 -1.75
CA PHE A 176 -9.74 11.66 -1.80
C PHE A 176 -10.36 12.91 -1.15
N GLU A 177 -11.60 13.28 -1.50
CA GLU A 177 -12.28 14.46 -0.97
C GLU A 177 -12.45 14.41 0.55
N LEU A 178 -12.78 13.27 1.11
CA LEU A 178 -12.90 13.08 2.55
C LEU A 178 -11.52 13.16 3.23
N TYR A 179 -10.63 12.28 2.88
CA TYR A 179 -9.38 12.07 3.61
C TYR A 179 -8.35 13.18 3.39
N SER A 180 -8.40 13.90 2.26
CA SER A 180 -7.53 15.06 2.05
C SER A 180 -7.76 16.18 3.08
N THR A 181 -8.94 16.26 3.69
CA THR A 181 -9.28 17.27 4.71
C THR A 181 -8.60 17.02 6.06
N ILE A 182 -8.17 15.80 6.29
CA ILE A 182 -7.52 15.37 7.55
C ILE A 182 -6.04 15.03 7.36
N MET A 183 -5.46 15.40 6.22
CA MET A 183 -4.02 15.29 6.04
C MET A 183 -3.27 16.24 6.95
N SER A 184 -2.08 15.84 7.41
CA SER A 184 -1.14 16.77 8.03
C SER A 184 -0.58 17.76 6.99
N GLU A 185 -0.01 18.87 7.45
CA GLU A 185 0.49 19.93 6.58
C GLU A 185 1.47 19.43 5.50
N ASN A 186 2.34 18.48 5.85
CA ASN A 186 3.29 17.87 4.94
C ASN A 186 2.85 16.48 4.44
N GLY A 187 1.56 16.19 4.57
CA GLY A 187 1.03 14.88 4.22
C GLY A 187 1.15 14.57 2.73
N ILE A 188 1.40 13.31 2.43
CA ILE A 188 1.48 12.78 1.07
C ILE A 188 0.32 11.83 0.82
N ILE A 189 -0.35 12.00 -0.33
CA ILE A 189 -1.38 11.09 -0.82
C ILE A 189 -0.85 10.34 -2.03
N THR A 190 -1.04 9.05 -2.07
CA THR A 190 -0.84 8.23 -3.27
C THR A 190 -2.14 7.58 -3.70
N ILE A 191 -2.38 7.56 -5.01
CA ILE A 191 -3.55 6.90 -5.62
C ILE A 191 -3.02 5.89 -6.62
N HIS A 192 -3.46 4.64 -6.48
CA HIS A 192 -3.06 3.54 -7.36
C HIS A 192 -3.95 3.45 -8.61
N ASP A 193 -3.53 2.62 -9.59
CA ASP A 193 -4.25 2.31 -10.83
C ASP A 193 -4.60 3.54 -11.70
N THR A 194 -3.72 4.53 -11.69
CA THR A 194 -3.91 5.82 -12.36
C THR A 194 -3.49 5.84 -13.84
N ASP A 195 -3.01 4.71 -14.39
CA ASP A 195 -2.69 4.62 -15.82
C ASP A 195 -3.87 4.03 -16.60
N LYS A 196 -4.41 4.82 -17.55
CA LYS A 196 -5.49 4.39 -18.43
C LYS A 196 -5.22 3.05 -19.14
N ARG A 197 -3.95 2.70 -19.38
CA ARG A 197 -3.58 1.43 -20.02
C ARG A 197 -3.92 0.21 -19.18
N TYR A 198 -4.08 0.38 -17.87
CA TYR A 198 -4.52 -0.69 -17.00
C TYR A 198 -6.02 -1.01 -17.20
N SER A 199 -6.84 -0.02 -17.48
CA SER A 199 -8.28 -0.21 -17.75
C SER A 199 -8.56 -1.02 -19.02
N ASP A 200 -7.59 -1.09 -19.92
CA ASP A 200 -7.68 -1.90 -21.14
C ASP A 200 -7.22 -3.35 -20.91
N SER A 201 -6.75 -3.70 -19.71
CA SER A 201 -6.40 -5.05 -19.33
C SER A 201 -7.64 -5.81 -18.83
N PHE A 202 -7.80 -7.04 -19.29
CA PHE A 202 -9.00 -7.86 -19.02
C PHE A 202 -8.89 -8.56 -17.68
N LEU A 203 -9.93 -8.50 -16.85
CA LEU A 203 -10.20 -9.54 -15.87
C LEU A 203 -10.96 -10.68 -16.58
N VAL A 204 -10.37 -11.85 -16.59
CA VAL A 204 -11.07 -13.07 -16.99
C VAL A 204 -11.72 -13.62 -15.73
N THR A 205 -13.05 -13.59 -15.70
CA THR A 205 -13.82 -14.23 -14.61
C THR A 205 -13.67 -15.75 -14.66
N GLU A 206 -13.93 -16.44 -13.56
CA GLU A 206 -13.80 -17.91 -13.46
C GLU A 206 -14.60 -18.68 -14.53
N ASP A 207 -15.65 -18.07 -15.08
CA ASP A 207 -16.46 -18.63 -16.17
C ASP A 207 -15.91 -18.27 -17.57
N GLY A 208 -14.72 -17.69 -17.65
CA GLY A 208 -14.07 -17.34 -18.91
C GLY A 208 -14.68 -16.12 -19.63
N LYS A 209 -15.63 -15.42 -18.99
CA LYS A 209 -16.17 -14.18 -19.54
C LYS A 209 -15.20 -13.04 -19.24
N LYS A 210 -15.07 -12.16 -20.23
CA LYS A 210 -14.36 -10.91 -20.05
C LYS A 210 -15.28 -9.93 -19.34
N ASP A 211 -15.05 -9.71 -18.05
CA ASP A 211 -15.75 -8.66 -17.32
C ASP A 211 -15.07 -7.33 -17.59
N PHE A 212 -15.74 -6.47 -18.32
CA PHE A 212 -15.34 -5.09 -18.55
C PHE A 212 -15.83 -4.22 -17.41
N GLN A 213 -15.28 -4.40 -16.24
CA GLN A 213 -15.43 -3.38 -15.21
C GLN A 213 -14.51 -2.21 -15.62
N PRO A 214 -15.01 -0.99 -15.75
CA PRO A 214 -14.17 0.14 -16.06
C PRO A 214 -13.33 0.50 -14.83
N PHE A 215 -12.12 -0.07 -14.73
CA PHE A 215 -11.11 0.32 -13.74
C PHE A 215 -10.42 1.65 -14.12
N ASP A 216 -11.07 2.49 -14.91
CA ASP A 216 -10.51 3.76 -15.35
C ASP A 216 -10.85 4.94 -14.43
N GLY A 217 -11.55 4.67 -13.31
CA GLY A 217 -11.97 5.69 -12.36
C GLY A 217 -10.80 6.48 -11.79
N PRO A 218 -9.74 5.86 -11.23
CA PRO A 218 -8.57 6.57 -10.76
C PRO A 218 -7.90 7.41 -11.85
N ALA A 219 -7.74 6.87 -13.08
CA ALA A 219 -7.15 7.60 -14.19
C ALA A 219 -7.98 8.84 -14.60
N LYS A 220 -9.31 8.73 -14.58
CA LYS A 220 -10.22 9.85 -14.85
C LYS A 220 -10.12 10.91 -13.76
N PHE A 221 -10.10 10.49 -12.50
CA PHE A 221 -10.01 11.41 -11.38
C PHE A 221 -8.66 12.16 -11.36
N ILE A 222 -7.55 11.49 -11.61
CA ILE A 222 -6.24 12.14 -11.70
C ILE A 222 -6.21 13.20 -12.82
N LYS A 223 -6.85 12.93 -13.94
CA LYS A 223 -6.96 13.91 -15.02
C LYS A 223 -7.73 15.17 -14.61
N GLU A 224 -8.76 15.03 -13.77
CA GLU A 224 -9.47 16.18 -13.20
C GLU A 224 -8.55 17.01 -12.29
N LEU A 225 -7.66 16.35 -11.54
CA LEU A 225 -6.73 17.01 -10.61
C LEU A 225 -5.53 17.67 -11.29
N GLU A 226 -5.20 17.36 -12.55
CA GLU A 226 -4.02 17.90 -13.27
C GLU A 226 -3.96 19.44 -13.24
N ASN A 227 -5.11 20.12 -13.25
CA ASN A 227 -5.21 21.58 -13.23
C ASN A 227 -5.67 22.14 -11.89
N ASN A 228 -5.68 21.33 -10.85
CA ASN A 228 -6.11 21.79 -9.52
C ASN A 228 -5.07 22.73 -8.92
N PRO A 229 -5.47 23.97 -8.49
CA PRO A 229 -4.52 24.94 -7.98
C PRO A 229 -3.94 24.60 -6.59
N TYR A 230 -4.56 23.69 -5.86
CA TYR A 230 -4.20 23.37 -4.48
C TYR A 230 -3.25 22.18 -4.33
N TRP A 231 -3.09 21.39 -5.39
CA TRP A 231 -2.32 20.15 -5.33
C TRP A 231 -1.13 20.15 -6.28
N ASN A 232 0.04 19.76 -5.78
CA ASN A 232 1.13 19.28 -6.61
C ASN A 232 0.79 17.85 -6.99
N LEU A 233 0.83 17.54 -8.27
CA LEU A 233 0.52 16.20 -8.79
C LEU A 233 1.65 15.68 -9.66
N VAL A 234 2.12 14.48 -9.37
CA VAL A 234 3.02 13.70 -10.22
C VAL A 234 2.38 12.34 -10.48
N ASN A 235 2.08 12.03 -11.73
CA ASN A 235 1.55 10.71 -12.10
C ASN A 235 2.66 9.84 -12.70
N LEU A 236 3.10 8.86 -11.93
CA LEU A 236 4.17 7.94 -12.28
C LEU A 236 3.61 6.74 -13.05
N LYS A 237 4.32 6.34 -14.08
CA LYS A 237 4.00 5.13 -14.86
C LYS A 237 5.01 4.06 -14.51
N ASN A 238 4.56 3.02 -13.84
CA ASN A 238 5.36 1.84 -13.66
C ASN A 238 5.24 0.92 -14.88
N PHE A 239 6.30 0.24 -15.23
CA PHE A 239 6.29 -0.70 -16.34
C PHE A 239 6.27 -2.11 -15.79
N ARG A 240 5.22 -2.87 -16.17
CA ARG A 240 5.12 -4.30 -15.92
C ARG A 240 5.21 -5.06 -17.23
N MET A 241 5.87 -6.20 -17.19
CA MET A 241 5.77 -7.20 -18.25
C MET A 241 4.75 -8.25 -17.81
N PHE A 242 3.55 -8.18 -18.32
CA PHE A 242 2.56 -9.22 -18.15
C PHE A 242 2.29 -9.86 -19.50
N ASP A 243 2.47 -11.17 -19.59
CA ASP A 243 2.24 -11.96 -20.82
C ASP A 243 2.84 -11.32 -22.08
N LYS A 244 4.13 -10.92 -22.02
CA LYS A 244 4.89 -10.24 -23.08
C LYS A 244 4.35 -8.86 -23.50
N LYS A 245 3.39 -8.31 -22.79
CA LYS A 245 2.92 -6.93 -22.99
C LYS A 245 3.47 -6.03 -21.89
N VAL A 246 3.93 -4.87 -22.27
CA VAL A 246 4.29 -3.82 -21.31
C VAL A 246 2.99 -3.15 -20.85
N THR A 247 2.68 -3.28 -19.57
CA THR A 247 1.55 -2.61 -18.94
C THR A 247 2.04 -1.68 -17.84
N SER A 248 1.19 -0.77 -17.41
CA SER A 248 1.43 0.09 -16.25
C SER A 248 0.13 0.22 -15.49
N THR A 249 0.18 0.11 -14.18
CA THR A 249 -0.96 0.41 -13.32
C THR A 249 -1.03 1.90 -13.01
N GLY A 250 0.11 2.55 -12.92
CA GLY A 250 0.22 3.95 -12.54
C GLY A 250 0.11 4.18 -11.02
N LEU A 251 0.87 5.17 -10.56
CA LEU A 251 0.83 5.66 -9.19
C LEU A 251 0.86 7.19 -9.22
N ALA A 252 -0.21 7.82 -8.80
CA ALA A 252 -0.22 9.27 -8.62
C ALA A 252 0.26 9.64 -7.23
N LEU A 253 1.03 10.72 -7.15
CA LEU A 253 1.56 11.32 -5.95
C LEU A 253 1.00 12.74 -5.82
N LEU A 254 0.44 13.07 -4.67
CA LEU A 254 -0.13 14.38 -4.39
C LEU A 254 0.39 14.92 -3.06
N SER A 255 0.68 16.23 -3.06
CA SER A 255 0.95 17.00 -1.85
C SER A 255 0.27 18.36 -1.95
N LEU A 256 -0.02 19.01 -0.82
CA LEU A 256 -0.48 20.41 -0.83
C LEU A 256 0.60 21.32 -1.45
N LYS A 257 0.15 22.38 -2.12
CA LYS A 257 1.04 23.42 -2.68
C LYS A 257 1.48 24.39 -1.62
#